data_1b71f6e87fe9bf1e371749eeef0e2b41
#
_entry.id   1b71f6e87fe9bf1e371749eeef0e2b41
#
_cell.length_a   1.000
_cell.length_b   1.000
_cell.length_c   1.000
_cell.angle_alpha   90.00
_cell.angle_beta   90.00
_cell.angle_gamma   90.00
#
_symmetry.space_group_name_H-M   'P 1'
#
loop_
_entity.id
_entity.type
_entity.pdbx_description
1 polymer ?
#
loop_
_entity_poly.entity_id
_entity_poly.type
_entity_poly.pdbx_seq_one_letter_code
_entity_poly.pdbx_strand_id
1 'polypeptide(L)'
;MLKIKQKILIVVFLFVPTVMAQSFQLKKPVTCDATQLVFQALFEQAGERPIWLGRGDGADASSTTIFANEKTKSWTIVQFDKDKACVLGSGVGNQQIFNGPVL
;
A
#
# COMPACT_ATOMS: atom_id res chain seq x y z
N MET A 1 55.66 11.57 -31.65
CA MET A 1 55.48 10.94 -30.84
C MET A 1 54.94 11.33 -29.63
N LEU A 2 54.66 11.80 -29.08
CA LEU A 2 54.20 12.16 -27.94
C LEU A 2 52.88 12.41 -27.90
N LYS A 3 52.17 12.54 -28.69
CA LYS A 3 50.91 12.84 -28.64
C LYS A 3 50.05 11.82 -28.23
N ILE A 4 50.34 10.81 -28.09
CA ILE A 4 49.53 9.81 -27.77
C ILE A 4 48.93 9.79 -26.52
N LYS A 5 49.40 10.17 -25.59
CA LYS A 5 48.85 9.99 -24.36
C LYS A 5 47.66 10.60 -24.06
N GLN A 6 47.18 11.47 -24.67
CA GLN A 6 46.04 12.06 -24.21
C GLN A 6 44.86 11.32 -24.26
N LYS A 7 44.72 10.44 -25.00
CA LYS A 7 43.49 9.79 -25.13
C LYS A 7 43.06 9.09 -23.97
N ILE A 8 43.71 8.83 -23.09
CA ILE A 8 43.28 8.03 -22.06
C ILE A 8 42.32 8.52 -21.15
N LEU A 9 42.34 9.68 -20.78
CA LEU A 9 41.45 10.07 -19.78
C LEU A 9 40.03 9.99 -20.04
N ILE A 10 39.58 9.97 -21.12
CA ILE A 10 38.22 9.96 -21.32
C ILE A 10 37.45 8.94 -20.68
N VAL A 11 37.88 7.86 -20.52
CA VAL A 11 37.12 6.83 -20.02
C VAL A 11 36.56 6.99 -18.71
N VAL A 12 37.08 7.72 -17.93
CA VAL A 12 36.62 7.80 -16.66
C VAL A 12 35.25 8.11 -16.40
N PHE A 13 34.64 8.93 -17.11
CA PHE A 13 33.34 9.27 -16.77
C PHE A 13 32.39 8.29 -16.90
N LEU A 14 32.59 7.34 -17.61
CA LEU A 14 31.63 6.39 -17.78
C LEU A 14 31.26 5.73 -16.56
N PHE A 15 31.87 5.92 -15.55
CA PHE A 15 31.46 5.27 -14.39
C PHE A 15 30.63 6.02 -13.56
N VAL A 16 29.86 6.81 -14.03
CA VAL A 16 28.91 7.49 -13.24
C VAL A 16 28.01 6.47 -12.71
N PRO A 17 27.95 6.22 -11.50
CA PRO A 17 27.09 5.20 -10.96
C PRO A 17 25.71 5.65 -11.07
N THR A 18 24.95 4.99 -11.77
CA THR A 18 23.58 5.30 -11.80
C THR A 18 23.02 4.61 -10.66
N VAL A 19 22.69 5.29 -9.69
CA VAL A 19 22.04 4.73 -8.58
C VAL A 19 20.65 4.54 -8.96
N MET A 20 20.26 3.39 -9.31
CA MET A 20 18.93 3.18 -9.66
C MET A 20 18.20 2.65 -8.53
N ALA A 21 17.12 3.20 -8.22
CA ALA A 21 16.26 2.68 -7.19
C ALA A 21 15.77 1.36 -7.68
N GLN A 22 16.15 0.31 -7.09
CA GLN A 22 15.68 -0.98 -7.48
C GLN A 22 14.49 -1.32 -6.67
N SER A 23 13.40 -1.60 -7.30
CA SER A 23 12.24 -2.06 -6.56
C SER A 23 12.37 -3.55 -6.35
N PHE A 24 11.94 -4.00 -5.21
CA PHE A 24 11.93 -5.41 -4.90
C PHE A 24 10.66 -5.73 -4.17
N GLN A 25 10.24 -6.96 -4.26
CA GLN A 25 8.97 -7.37 -3.67
C GLN A 25 9.20 -8.01 -2.33
N LEU A 26 8.41 -7.61 -1.38
CA LEU A 26 8.41 -8.22 -0.07
C LEU A 26 7.09 -8.92 0.13
N LYS A 27 7.13 -10.05 0.78
CA LYS A 27 5.92 -10.76 1.10
C LYS A 27 5.46 -10.34 2.47
N LYS A 28 4.21 -9.95 2.54
CA LYS A 28 3.61 -9.60 3.81
C LYS A 28 2.52 -10.61 4.10
N PRO A 29 2.61 -11.33 5.21
CA PRO A 29 1.54 -12.27 5.54
C PRO A 29 0.27 -11.50 5.85
N VAL A 30 -0.83 -11.97 5.31
CA VAL A 30 -2.12 -11.36 5.55
C VAL A 30 -3.10 -12.45 5.94
N THR A 31 -4.11 -12.09 6.70
CA THR A 31 -5.14 -13.03 7.11
C THR A 31 -6.34 -12.85 6.21
N CYS A 32 -6.77 -13.92 5.60
CA CYS A 32 -7.91 -13.89 4.70
C CYS A 32 -8.99 -14.86 5.16
N ASP A 33 -10.23 -14.52 4.89
CA ASP A 33 -11.35 -15.39 5.18
C ASP A 33 -12.50 -14.98 4.25
N ALA A 34 -13.62 -15.64 4.37
CA ALA A 34 -14.79 -15.27 3.58
C ALA A 34 -15.14 -13.82 3.82
N THR A 35 -15.48 -13.11 2.77
CA THR A 35 -15.73 -11.67 2.88
C THR A 35 -16.80 -11.35 3.90
N GLN A 36 -17.87 -12.14 3.88
CA GLN A 36 -18.94 -11.89 4.80
C GLN A 36 -18.51 -12.06 6.25
N LEU A 37 -17.65 -13.03 6.53
CA LEU A 37 -17.19 -13.26 7.89
C LEU A 37 -16.27 -12.15 8.35
N VAL A 38 -15.41 -11.66 7.49
CA VAL A 38 -14.52 -10.58 7.86
C VAL A 38 -15.30 -9.31 8.15
N PHE A 39 -16.24 -8.98 7.27
CA PHE A 39 -17.03 -7.77 7.46
C PHE A 39 -17.89 -7.86 8.71
N GLN A 40 -18.47 -9.03 8.94
CA GLN A 40 -19.31 -9.20 10.12
C GLN A 40 -18.48 -9.06 11.40
N ALA A 41 -17.29 -9.61 11.41
CA ALA A 41 -16.43 -9.49 12.59
C ALA A 41 -16.05 -8.02 12.83
N LEU A 42 -15.76 -7.27 11.78
CA LEU A 42 -15.40 -5.87 11.96
C LEU A 42 -16.59 -5.07 12.49
N PHE A 43 -17.79 -5.35 11.98
CA PHE A 43 -18.97 -4.67 12.48
C PHE A 43 -19.27 -5.05 13.91
N GLU A 44 -19.29 -6.33 14.20
CA GLU A 44 -19.84 -6.79 15.48
C GLU A 44 -18.82 -6.81 16.59
N GLN A 45 -17.58 -7.12 16.27
CA GLN A 45 -16.60 -7.24 17.32
C GLN A 45 -15.77 -5.99 17.48
N ALA A 46 -15.42 -5.36 16.40
CA ALA A 46 -14.61 -4.16 16.47
C ALA A 46 -15.42 -2.88 16.42
N GLY A 47 -16.68 -2.97 16.09
CA GLY A 47 -17.52 -1.78 15.98
C GLY A 47 -17.07 -0.85 14.88
N GLU A 48 -16.42 -1.39 13.86
CA GLU A 48 -15.90 -0.58 12.78
C GLU A 48 -16.86 -0.52 11.62
N ARG A 49 -16.86 0.58 10.91
CA ARG A 49 -17.67 0.76 9.75
C ARG A 49 -16.84 1.20 8.59
N PRO A 50 -17.23 0.87 7.36
CA PRO A 50 -16.45 1.30 6.22
C PRO A 50 -16.54 2.81 6.06
N ILE A 51 -15.40 3.44 5.91
CA ILE A 51 -15.32 4.87 5.74
C ILE A 51 -14.71 5.25 4.39
N TRP A 52 -14.19 4.32 3.67
CA TRP A 52 -13.60 4.59 2.37
C TRP A 52 -13.61 3.30 1.55
N LEU A 53 -13.88 3.44 0.27
CA LEU A 53 -13.88 2.32 -0.64
C LEU A 53 -13.20 2.70 -1.94
N GLY A 54 -12.25 1.91 -2.35
CA GLY A 54 -11.61 2.06 -3.65
C GLY A 54 -11.83 0.80 -4.46
N ARG A 55 -12.13 0.94 -5.72
CA ARG A 55 -12.35 -0.21 -6.57
C ARG A 55 -11.14 -0.43 -7.43
N GLY A 56 -10.67 -1.64 -7.46
CA GLY A 56 -9.56 -1.98 -8.32
C GLY A 56 -10.00 -2.13 -9.75
N ASP A 57 -9.06 -2.09 -10.65
CA ASP A 57 -9.34 -2.28 -12.06
C ASP A 57 -8.39 -3.34 -12.58
N GLY A 58 -8.56 -3.70 -13.82
CA GLY A 58 -7.70 -4.67 -14.46
C GLY A 58 -8.10 -6.08 -14.14
N ALA A 59 -7.16 -6.97 -14.29
CA ALA A 59 -7.44 -8.38 -14.16
C ALA A 59 -7.79 -8.80 -12.75
N ASP A 60 -7.32 -8.02 -11.77
CA ASP A 60 -7.56 -8.37 -10.41
C ASP A 60 -8.57 -7.43 -9.82
N ALA A 61 -9.74 -7.44 -10.19
CA ALA A 61 -10.75 -6.47 -9.84
C ALA A 61 -11.16 -6.47 -8.37
N SER A 62 -10.23 -6.65 -7.47
CA SER A 62 -10.55 -6.57 -6.05
C SER A 62 -10.73 -5.13 -5.62
N SER A 63 -11.45 -4.94 -4.56
CA SER A 63 -11.69 -3.62 -3.98
C SER A 63 -10.94 -3.51 -2.67
N THR A 64 -10.69 -2.30 -2.25
CA THR A 64 -10.05 -2.04 -0.96
C THR A 64 -10.94 -1.11 -0.16
N THR A 65 -11.13 -1.41 1.09
CA THR A 65 -11.94 -0.58 1.96
C THR A 65 -11.22 -0.35 3.28
N ILE A 66 -11.50 0.77 3.90
CA ILE A 66 -10.98 1.07 5.22
C ILE A 66 -12.17 1.11 6.16
N PHE A 67 -12.08 0.31 7.21
CA PHE A 67 -13.06 0.31 8.28
C PHE A 67 -12.49 1.08 9.46
N ALA A 68 -13.31 1.76 10.18
CA ALA A 68 -12.85 2.50 11.36
C ALA A 68 -13.96 2.62 12.38
N ASN A 69 -13.55 2.74 13.64
CA ASN A 69 -14.44 3.00 14.75
C ASN A 69 -14.13 4.41 15.26
N GLU A 70 -15.09 5.28 15.21
CA GLU A 70 -14.85 6.67 15.59
C GLU A 70 -14.61 6.85 17.06
N LYS A 71 -15.09 5.94 17.89
CA LYS A 71 -14.91 6.09 19.32
C LYS A 71 -13.58 5.53 19.79
N THR A 72 -13.26 4.34 19.36
CA THR A 72 -12.02 3.70 19.82
C THR A 72 -10.85 4.06 18.97
N LYS A 73 -11.09 4.59 17.76
CA LYS A 73 -10.06 4.94 16.78
C LYS A 73 -9.38 3.70 16.22
N SER A 74 -9.98 2.54 16.35
CA SER A 74 -9.45 1.36 15.69
C SER A 74 -9.74 1.42 14.20
N TRP A 75 -8.91 0.79 13.40
CA TRP A 75 -9.07 0.81 11.95
C TRP A 75 -8.52 -0.47 11.33
N THR A 76 -9.05 -0.82 10.18
CA THR A 76 -8.65 -2.01 9.45
C THR A 76 -8.75 -1.74 7.97
N ILE A 77 -7.72 -2.11 7.23
CA ILE A 77 -7.74 -2.01 5.77
C ILE A 77 -7.94 -3.40 5.22
N VAL A 78 -8.91 -3.57 4.35
CA VAL A 78 -9.29 -4.86 3.81
C VAL A 78 -9.31 -4.80 2.30
N GLN A 79 -8.68 -5.77 1.67
CA GLN A 79 -8.79 -5.95 0.23
C GLN A 79 -9.71 -7.16 0.00
N PHE A 80 -10.70 -7.02 -0.84
CA PHE A 80 -11.73 -8.05 -0.92
C PHE A 80 -12.36 -8.14 -2.31
N ASP A 81 -12.93 -9.30 -2.58
CA ASP A 81 -13.87 -9.46 -3.66
C ASP A 81 -15.14 -10.07 -3.06
N LYS A 82 -16.01 -10.62 -3.86
CA LYS A 82 -17.25 -11.11 -3.32
C LYS A 82 -17.09 -12.34 -2.45
N ASP A 83 -16.00 -13.07 -2.60
CA ASP A 83 -15.81 -14.32 -1.89
C ASP A 83 -14.80 -14.26 -0.76
N LYS A 84 -13.76 -13.48 -0.91
CA LYS A 84 -12.67 -13.51 0.03
C LYS A 84 -12.23 -12.11 0.40
N ALA A 85 -11.90 -11.92 1.63
CA ALA A 85 -11.38 -10.65 2.13
C ALA A 85 -10.11 -10.90 2.92
N CYS A 86 -9.12 -10.06 2.71
CA CYS A 86 -7.84 -10.15 3.38
C CYS A 86 -7.56 -8.86 4.13
N VAL A 87 -7.15 -8.99 5.38
CA VAL A 87 -6.82 -7.83 6.19
C VAL A 87 -5.39 -7.44 5.88
N LEU A 88 -5.21 -6.25 5.32
CA LEU A 88 -3.90 -5.78 4.94
C LEU A 88 -3.20 -5.04 6.07
N GLY A 89 -3.94 -4.49 6.98
CA GLY A 89 -3.37 -3.78 8.12
C GLY A 89 -4.45 -3.37 9.07
N SER A 90 -4.11 -3.18 10.31
CA SER A 90 -5.04 -2.72 11.33
C SER A 90 -4.28 -2.07 12.46
N GLY A 91 -4.95 -1.30 13.27
CA GLY A 91 -4.32 -0.66 14.40
C GLY A 91 -5.33 0.08 15.24
N VAL A 92 -4.83 0.72 16.27
CA VAL A 92 -5.63 1.58 17.13
C VAL A 92 -5.02 2.97 17.06
N GLY A 93 -5.81 3.92 16.67
CA GLY A 93 -5.34 5.28 16.49
C GLY A 93 -5.42 5.66 15.04
N ASN A 94 -6.40 6.46 14.69
CA ASN A 94 -6.50 6.99 13.35
C ASN A 94 -6.84 8.46 13.45
N GLN A 95 -6.51 9.20 12.43
CA GLN A 95 -6.73 10.61 12.42
C GLN A 95 -7.01 11.02 10.99
N GLN A 96 -8.05 11.79 10.79
CA GLN A 96 -8.30 12.32 9.48
C GLN A 96 -7.37 13.50 9.26
N ILE A 97 -6.66 13.47 8.18
CA ILE A 97 -5.70 14.51 7.88
C ILE A 97 -6.35 15.64 7.14
N PHE A 98 -7.28 15.30 6.25
CA PHE A 98 -7.96 16.31 5.50
C PHE A 98 -9.38 16.40 5.99
N ASN A 99 -9.71 17.48 6.65
CA ASN A 99 -11.09 17.66 7.04
C ASN A 99 -11.46 19.02 6.57
N GLY A 100 -12.42 19.16 5.86
CA GLY A 100 -12.87 20.41 5.34
C GLY A 100 -12.44 20.59 3.92
N PRO A 101 -12.77 21.69 3.34
CA PRO A 101 -12.51 21.92 1.96
C PRO A 101 -11.04 22.08 1.76
N VAL A 102 -10.54 21.31 0.91
CA VAL A 102 -9.21 21.32 0.71
C VAL A 102 -8.91 22.01 -0.49
N LEU A 103 -8.48 23.00 -0.63
CA LEU A 103 -8.01 23.52 -1.84
C LEU A 103 -9.01 23.64 -2.88
#